data_9e12e86ad2ebe8261c38c124c1e1ba63
#
_entry.id   9e12e86ad2ebe8261c38c124c1e1ba63
#
_cell.length_a   1.000
_cell.length_b   1.000
_cell.length_c   1.000
_cell.angle_alpha   90.00
_cell.angle_beta   90.00
_cell.angle_gamma   90.00
#
_symmetry.space_group_name_H-M   'P 1'
#
loop_
_entity.id
_entity.type
_entity.pdbx_description
1 polymer ?
#
loop_
_entity_poly.entity_id
_entity_poly.type
_entity_poly.pdbx_seq_one_letter_code
_entity_poly.pdbx_strand_id
1 'polypeptide(L)'
;MLVDVILASFLETGSISYLYYAERINQLPIALIGVALGTALLPTLSKQISKNEKRKAFYTQNRAIEFSLILAIPASIAIFIISAPIISSFFERGEFSVTDKILSAKALQAFAIGIPAYVLVKILTPIFFSRQNTVTPVKIAIFCVLINFLFNIILMQFYQHVGIAIATAISSWLNCILLFYVLLKSKEVVFDKLIRENFKKILIVNIFFGIFVYYFKDFINIYSNYKFLNLSIFVVLNISFYVLLLIFFKIFVFSNFRLFKLR
;
A
#
# COMPACT_ATOMS: atom_id res chain seq x y z
N MET A 1 -1.22 12.61 9.55
CA MET A 1 -0.63 12.25 10.85
C MET A 1 -0.87 13.29 11.93
N LEU A 2 -0.31 14.52 11.90
CA LEU A 2 -0.55 15.48 12.96
C LEU A 2 -2.05 15.74 13.18
N VAL A 3 -2.80 15.98 12.12
CA VAL A 3 -4.24 16.19 12.15
C VAL A 3 -4.97 14.98 12.73
N ASP A 4 -4.58 13.78 12.34
CA ASP A 4 -5.22 12.53 12.79
C ASP A 4 -5.01 12.31 14.30
N VAL A 5 -3.81 12.62 14.81
CA VAL A 5 -3.49 12.53 16.25
C VAL A 5 -4.26 13.58 17.04
N ILE A 6 -4.35 14.82 16.54
CA ILE A 6 -5.13 15.88 17.19
C ILE A 6 -6.61 15.48 17.25
N LEU A 7 -7.18 14.97 16.17
CA LEU A 7 -8.58 14.54 16.16
C LEU A 7 -8.80 13.30 17.03
N ALA A 8 -7.86 12.35 17.03
CA ALA A 8 -7.93 11.19 17.90
C ALA A 8 -7.86 11.52 19.40
N SER A 9 -7.27 12.67 19.79
CA SER A 9 -7.22 13.11 21.18
C SER A 9 -8.60 13.53 21.74
N PHE A 10 -9.56 13.80 20.88
CA PHE A 10 -10.96 14.08 21.28
C PHE A 10 -11.81 12.80 21.42
N LEU A 11 -11.26 11.63 21.10
CA LEU A 11 -11.95 10.34 21.20
C LEU A 11 -11.65 9.65 22.54
N GLU A 12 -12.24 8.48 22.73
CA GLU A 12 -12.04 7.66 23.92
C GLU A 12 -10.56 7.34 24.18
N THR A 13 -10.22 7.21 25.46
CA THR A 13 -8.87 6.86 25.93
C THR A 13 -8.37 5.60 25.21
N GLY A 14 -7.14 5.65 24.68
CA GLY A 14 -6.55 4.54 23.90
C GLY A 14 -6.63 4.74 22.38
N SER A 15 -7.51 5.60 21.86
CA SER A 15 -7.70 5.79 20.41
C SER A 15 -6.42 6.17 19.67
N ILE A 16 -5.58 7.02 20.26
CA ILE A 16 -4.28 7.39 19.69
C ILE A 16 -3.37 6.18 19.62
N SER A 17 -3.33 5.36 20.67
CA SER A 17 -2.49 4.17 20.73
C SER A 17 -2.90 3.11 19.69
N TYR A 18 -4.23 2.89 19.51
CA TYR A 18 -4.74 1.95 18.51
C TYR A 18 -4.36 2.34 17.09
N LEU A 19 -4.49 3.62 16.75
CA LEU A 19 -4.05 4.16 15.47
C LEU A 19 -2.54 4.04 15.30
N TYR A 20 -1.76 4.34 16.35
CA TYR A 20 -0.31 4.26 16.31
C TYR A 20 0.19 2.83 16.02
N TYR A 21 -0.33 1.82 16.72
CA TYR A 21 0.04 0.42 16.47
C TYR A 21 -0.33 -0.03 15.05
N ALA A 22 -1.55 0.30 14.61
CA ALA A 22 -2.01 -0.01 13.27
C ALA A 22 -1.14 0.65 12.19
N GLU A 23 -0.80 1.92 12.38
CA GLU A 23 -0.01 2.67 11.43
C GLU A 23 1.43 2.14 11.31
N ARG A 24 2.06 1.69 12.40
CA ARG A 24 3.41 1.10 12.35
C ARG A 24 3.47 -0.12 11.44
N ILE A 25 2.46 -0.98 11.50
CA ILE A 25 2.37 -2.13 10.59
C ILE A 25 2.09 -1.67 9.15
N ASN A 26 1.16 -0.74 8.97
CA ASN A 26 0.82 -0.20 7.65
C ASN A 26 2.02 0.45 6.94
N GLN A 27 2.93 1.09 7.68
CA GLN A 27 4.12 1.74 7.14
C GLN A 27 5.13 0.74 6.53
N LEU A 28 5.16 -0.52 6.96
CA LEU A 28 6.13 -1.50 6.47
C LEU A 28 6.04 -1.73 4.96
N PRO A 29 4.88 -2.13 4.38
CA PRO A 29 4.79 -2.30 2.93
C PRO A 29 4.97 -0.97 2.17
N ILE A 30 4.53 0.16 2.72
CA ILE A 30 4.69 1.46 2.08
C ILE A 30 6.18 1.83 1.95
N ALA A 31 6.97 1.61 3.00
CA ALA A 31 8.41 1.88 3.01
C ALA A 31 9.16 0.92 2.08
N LEU A 32 8.92 -0.37 2.22
CA LEU A 32 9.64 -1.41 1.45
C LEU A 32 9.34 -1.36 -0.05
N ILE A 33 8.10 -1.03 -0.43
CA ILE A 33 7.67 -1.04 -1.83
C ILE A 33 7.68 0.40 -2.38
N GLY A 34 6.90 1.28 -1.76
CA GLY A 34 6.64 2.61 -2.30
C GLY A 34 7.87 3.51 -2.26
N VAL A 35 8.53 3.62 -1.10
CA VAL A 35 9.70 4.49 -0.95
C VAL A 35 10.88 3.93 -1.74
N ALA A 36 11.17 2.63 -1.64
CA ALA A 36 12.29 2.02 -2.35
C ALA A 36 12.17 2.16 -3.88
N LEU A 37 10.98 1.87 -4.44
CA LEU A 37 10.76 2.04 -5.88
C LEU A 37 10.76 3.52 -6.29
N GLY A 38 10.11 4.39 -5.53
CA GLY A 38 10.05 5.80 -5.82
C GLY A 38 11.42 6.50 -5.87
N THR A 39 12.29 6.17 -4.91
CA THR A 39 13.66 6.70 -4.85
C THR A 39 14.53 6.20 -6.00
N ALA A 40 14.39 4.94 -6.42
CA ALA A 40 15.11 4.38 -7.57
C ALA A 40 14.56 4.90 -8.92
N LEU A 41 13.25 5.18 -8.97
CA LEU A 41 12.57 5.61 -10.19
C LEU A 41 12.96 7.03 -10.63
N LEU A 42 13.05 7.97 -9.68
CA LEU A 42 13.29 9.38 -9.97
C LEU A 42 14.57 9.64 -10.79
N PRO A 43 15.78 9.19 -10.38
CA PRO A 43 16.99 9.44 -11.16
C PRO A 43 16.96 8.76 -12.53
N THR A 44 16.36 7.57 -12.61
CA THR A 44 16.23 6.82 -13.86
C THR A 44 15.36 7.58 -14.88
N LEU A 45 14.19 8.06 -14.44
CA LEU A 45 13.29 8.84 -15.29
C LEU A 45 13.90 10.19 -15.67
N SER A 46 14.52 10.90 -14.74
CA SER A 46 15.16 12.19 -15.02
C SER A 46 16.23 12.04 -16.10
N LYS A 47 17.05 10.99 -16.04
CA LYS A 47 18.07 10.69 -17.06
C LYS A 47 17.45 10.35 -18.42
N GLN A 48 16.35 9.58 -18.46
CA GLN A 48 15.69 9.21 -19.71
C GLN A 48 14.98 10.42 -20.35
N ILE A 49 14.38 11.28 -19.54
CA ILE A 49 13.69 12.49 -20.00
C ILE A 49 14.70 13.51 -20.52
N SER A 50 15.81 13.76 -19.81
CA SER A 50 16.86 14.68 -20.25
C SER A 50 17.52 14.27 -21.57
N LYS A 51 17.58 12.95 -21.84
CA LYS A 51 18.07 12.37 -23.11
C LYS A 51 16.98 12.30 -24.20
N ASN A 52 15.78 12.82 -23.95
CA ASN A 52 14.62 12.75 -24.84
C ASN A 52 14.20 11.31 -25.23
N GLU A 53 14.52 10.32 -24.38
CA GLU A 53 14.20 8.89 -24.56
C GLU A 53 12.77 8.57 -24.08
N LYS A 54 11.75 9.24 -24.64
CA LYS A 54 10.35 9.17 -24.18
C LYS A 54 9.80 7.74 -24.11
N ARG A 55 10.12 6.89 -25.11
CA ARG A 55 9.66 5.50 -25.12
C ARG A 55 10.19 4.67 -23.94
N LYS A 56 11.48 4.88 -23.60
CA LYS A 56 12.09 4.21 -22.43
C LYS A 56 11.47 4.72 -21.12
N ALA A 57 11.22 6.04 -21.02
CA ALA A 57 10.58 6.61 -19.85
C ALA A 57 9.17 6.03 -19.63
N PHE A 58 8.34 5.93 -20.67
CA PHE A 58 7.02 5.29 -20.57
C PHE A 58 7.12 3.82 -20.17
N TYR A 59 8.05 3.07 -20.74
CA TYR A 59 8.27 1.68 -20.37
C TYR A 59 8.67 1.55 -18.89
N THR A 60 9.63 2.36 -18.43
CA THR A 60 10.10 2.38 -17.03
C THR A 60 8.95 2.72 -16.06
N GLN A 61 8.12 3.72 -16.39
CA GLN A 61 6.94 4.08 -15.60
C GLN A 61 5.94 2.93 -15.49
N ASN A 62 5.60 2.31 -16.63
CA ASN A 62 4.64 1.20 -16.67
C ASN A 62 5.14 0.01 -15.83
N ARG A 63 6.43 -0.33 -15.92
CA ARG A 63 7.01 -1.42 -15.12
C ARG A 63 7.03 -1.09 -13.62
N ALA A 64 7.32 0.17 -13.26
CA ALA A 64 7.28 0.59 -11.86
C ALA A 64 5.86 0.52 -11.27
N ILE A 65 4.85 0.98 -12.01
CA ILE A 65 3.44 0.89 -11.61
C ILE A 65 3.02 -0.58 -11.49
N GLU A 66 3.32 -1.40 -12.47
CA GLU A 66 2.99 -2.82 -12.47
C GLU A 66 3.62 -3.55 -11.28
N PHE A 67 4.93 -3.36 -11.07
CA PHE A 67 5.65 -4.01 -9.99
C PHE A 67 5.15 -3.56 -8.61
N SER A 68 4.83 -2.27 -8.47
CA SER A 68 4.24 -1.76 -7.24
C SER A 68 2.89 -2.40 -6.91
N LEU A 69 2.03 -2.62 -7.91
CA LEU A 69 0.74 -3.28 -7.73
C LEU A 69 0.88 -4.78 -7.42
N ILE A 70 1.82 -5.48 -8.08
CA ILE A 70 2.12 -6.89 -7.80
C ILE A 70 2.47 -7.10 -6.32
N LEU A 71 3.13 -6.14 -5.67
CA LEU A 71 3.53 -6.25 -4.27
C LEU A 71 2.51 -5.63 -3.30
N ALA A 72 1.94 -4.47 -3.64
CA ALA A 72 1.08 -3.72 -2.74
C ALA A 72 -0.31 -4.36 -2.55
N ILE A 73 -0.90 -4.93 -3.61
CA ILE A 73 -2.23 -5.54 -3.50
C ILE A 73 -2.22 -6.78 -2.61
N PRO A 74 -1.33 -7.77 -2.78
CA PRO A 74 -1.30 -8.93 -1.88
C PRO A 74 -0.93 -8.54 -0.44
N ALA A 75 -0.04 -7.56 -0.24
CA ALA A 75 0.26 -7.04 1.10
C ALA A 75 -0.97 -6.44 1.77
N SER A 76 -1.77 -5.65 1.02
CA SER A 76 -3.04 -5.10 1.48
C SER A 76 -4.03 -6.20 1.87
N ILE A 77 -4.23 -7.19 1.01
CA ILE A 77 -5.16 -8.31 1.24
C ILE A 77 -4.73 -9.13 2.47
N ALA A 78 -3.44 -9.49 2.56
CA ALA A 78 -2.92 -10.24 3.68
C ALA A 78 -3.11 -9.49 4.99
N ILE A 79 -2.67 -8.23 5.07
CA ILE A 79 -2.81 -7.40 6.28
C ILE A 79 -4.28 -7.22 6.66
N PHE A 80 -5.18 -7.02 5.69
CA PHE A 80 -6.61 -6.89 5.95
C PHE A 80 -7.18 -8.16 6.60
N ILE A 81 -6.86 -9.34 6.06
CA ILE A 81 -7.42 -10.62 6.53
C ILE A 81 -6.83 -11.04 7.89
N ILE A 82 -5.52 -10.89 8.08
CA ILE A 82 -4.81 -11.34 9.28
C ILE A 82 -4.40 -10.20 10.22
N SER A 83 -5.12 -9.07 10.21
CA SER A 83 -4.82 -7.90 11.05
C SER A 83 -4.73 -8.24 12.54
N ALA A 84 -5.70 -9.00 13.08
CA ALA A 84 -5.72 -9.36 14.50
C ALA A 84 -4.54 -10.29 14.90
N PRO A 85 -4.20 -11.37 14.17
CA PRO A 85 -2.97 -12.12 14.38
C PRO A 85 -1.69 -11.27 14.30
N ILE A 86 -1.60 -10.33 13.37
CA ILE A 86 -0.44 -9.43 13.27
C ILE A 86 -0.32 -8.59 14.53
N ILE A 87 -1.37 -7.86 14.91
CA ILE A 87 -1.37 -7.02 16.13
C ILE A 87 -1.05 -7.85 17.37
N SER A 88 -1.66 -9.05 17.50
CA SER A 88 -1.38 -9.96 18.61
C SER A 88 0.08 -10.37 18.68
N SER A 89 0.68 -10.76 17.55
CA SER A 89 2.06 -11.26 17.52
C SER A 89 3.10 -10.19 17.86
N PHE A 90 2.84 -8.92 17.51
CA PHE A 90 3.78 -7.83 17.75
C PHE A 90 3.57 -7.09 19.06
N PHE A 91 2.32 -6.92 19.51
CA PHE A 91 2.00 -5.98 20.57
C PHE A 91 1.28 -6.59 21.79
N GLU A 92 0.67 -7.78 21.70
CA GLU A 92 -0.07 -8.40 22.81
C GLU A 92 0.90 -8.89 23.90
N ARG A 93 1.38 -7.95 24.74
CA ARG A 93 2.29 -8.20 25.86
C ARG A 93 1.97 -7.23 27.01
N GLY A 94 2.22 -7.66 28.27
CA GLY A 94 1.99 -6.84 29.46
C GLY A 94 0.53 -6.38 29.57
N GLU A 95 0.31 -5.10 29.67
CA GLU A 95 -1.01 -4.47 29.85
C GLU A 95 -1.86 -4.41 28.55
N PHE A 96 -1.33 -4.88 27.40
CA PHE A 96 -2.08 -4.85 26.13
C PHE A 96 -3.20 -5.89 26.14
N SER A 97 -4.43 -5.40 26.27
CA SER A 97 -5.63 -6.24 26.45
C SER A 97 -6.14 -6.85 25.12
N VAL A 98 -7.05 -7.81 25.23
CA VAL A 98 -7.78 -8.37 24.09
C VAL A 98 -8.61 -7.29 23.37
N THR A 99 -9.14 -6.32 24.12
CA THR A 99 -9.90 -5.20 23.55
C THR A 99 -8.98 -4.32 22.70
N ASP A 100 -7.79 -3.98 23.21
CA ASP A 100 -6.80 -3.17 22.47
C ASP A 100 -6.39 -3.85 21.16
N LYS A 101 -6.23 -5.19 21.19
CA LYS A 101 -5.97 -5.99 20.00
C LYS A 101 -7.06 -5.82 18.94
N ILE A 102 -8.32 -5.97 19.35
CA ILE A 102 -9.46 -5.89 18.42
C ILE A 102 -9.57 -4.50 17.82
N LEU A 103 -9.45 -3.45 18.64
CA LEU A 103 -9.57 -2.06 18.22
C LEU A 103 -8.41 -1.64 17.30
N SER A 104 -7.17 -2.01 17.65
CA SER A 104 -6.00 -1.78 16.77
C SER A 104 -6.10 -2.56 15.46
N ALA A 105 -6.60 -3.80 15.50
CA ALA A 105 -6.78 -4.61 14.29
C ALA A 105 -7.82 -4.02 13.34
N LYS A 106 -8.93 -3.47 13.84
CA LYS A 106 -9.93 -2.75 13.03
C LYS A 106 -9.35 -1.52 12.34
N ALA A 107 -8.54 -0.73 13.07
CA ALA A 107 -7.83 0.39 12.47
C ALA A 107 -6.84 -0.05 11.40
N LEU A 108 -6.11 -1.16 11.64
CA LEU A 108 -5.19 -1.74 10.67
C LEU A 108 -5.91 -2.23 9.41
N GLN A 109 -7.10 -2.84 9.54
CA GLN A 109 -7.93 -3.22 8.40
C GLN A 109 -8.31 -2.02 7.54
N ALA A 110 -8.71 -0.92 8.18
CA ALA A 110 -9.05 0.31 7.48
C ALA A 110 -7.84 0.89 6.72
N PHE A 111 -6.67 0.97 7.35
CA PHE A 111 -5.44 1.39 6.69
C PHE A 111 -5.00 0.46 5.56
N ALA A 112 -5.19 -0.86 5.72
CA ALA A 112 -4.80 -1.85 4.73
C ALA A 112 -5.46 -1.61 3.36
N ILE A 113 -6.72 -1.16 3.32
CA ILE A 113 -7.42 -0.78 2.08
C ILE A 113 -6.68 0.33 1.34
N GLY A 114 -5.99 1.21 2.06
CA GLY A 114 -5.23 2.32 1.50
C GLY A 114 -3.84 1.94 0.96
N ILE A 115 -3.27 0.78 1.31
CA ILE A 115 -1.88 0.41 0.97
C ILE A 115 -1.57 0.56 -0.52
N PRO A 116 -2.38 0.04 -1.46
CA PRO A 116 -2.08 0.20 -2.88
C PRO A 116 -2.04 1.67 -3.31
N ALA A 117 -2.93 2.50 -2.78
CA ALA A 117 -2.96 3.92 -3.07
C ALA A 117 -1.73 4.65 -2.50
N TYR A 118 -1.36 4.37 -1.24
CA TYR A 118 -0.16 4.95 -0.63
C TYR A 118 1.10 4.63 -1.43
N VAL A 119 1.25 3.37 -1.84
CA VAL A 119 2.39 2.93 -2.65
C VAL A 119 2.37 3.59 -4.03
N LEU A 120 1.23 3.62 -4.71
CA LEU A 120 1.10 4.27 -6.03
C LEU A 120 1.42 5.76 -5.98
N VAL A 121 0.98 6.50 -4.96
CA VAL A 121 1.34 7.92 -4.80
C VAL A 121 2.85 8.10 -4.74
N LYS A 122 3.59 7.19 -4.06
CA LYS A 122 5.07 7.22 -4.01
C LYS A 122 5.73 6.93 -5.36
N ILE A 123 5.04 6.27 -6.28
CA ILE A 123 5.52 6.01 -7.65
C ILE A 123 5.12 7.14 -8.61
N LEU A 124 3.91 7.68 -8.47
CA LEU A 124 3.40 8.72 -9.37
C LEU A 124 4.07 10.08 -9.14
N THR A 125 4.36 10.44 -7.90
CA THR A 125 5.00 11.71 -7.57
C THR A 125 6.37 11.90 -8.24
N PRO A 126 7.32 10.92 -8.23
CA PRO A 126 8.55 10.98 -9.00
C PRO A 126 8.36 11.18 -10.50
N ILE A 127 7.25 10.73 -11.08
CA ILE A 127 6.96 10.95 -12.50
C ILE A 127 6.77 12.43 -12.80
N PHE A 128 6.11 13.18 -11.92
CA PHE A 128 6.01 14.64 -12.02
C PHE A 128 7.37 15.32 -11.79
N PHE A 129 8.08 14.91 -10.73
CA PHE A 129 9.36 15.52 -10.36
C PHE A 129 10.42 15.35 -11.46
N SER A 130 10.44 14.20 -12.13
CA SER A 130 11.35 13.94 -13.25
C SER A 130 11.14 14.91 -14.43
N ARG A 131 9.98 15.57 -14.49
CA ARG A 131 9.61 16.61 -15.48
C ARG A 131 9.67 18.03 -14.91
N GLN A 132 10.31 18.20 -13.74
CA GLN A 132 10.41 19.49 -13.04
C GLN A 132 9.05 20.07 -12.62
N ASN A 133 7.98 19.27 -12.63
CA ASN A 133 6.66 19.69 -12.18
C ASN A 133 6.45 19.28 -10.71
N THR A 134 6.86 20.14 -9.79
CA THR A 134 6.66 19.94 -8.35
C THR A 134 5.34 20.54 -7.85
N VAL A 135 4.81 21.51 -8.57
CA VAL A 135 3.62 22.29 -8.15
C VAL A 135 2.35 21.43 -8.18
N THR A 136 2.16 20.64 -9.24
CA THR A 136 0.93 19.85 -9.41
C THR A 136 0.72 18.82 -8.30
N PRO A 137 1.70 17.95 -7.95
CA PRO A 137 1.53 17.01 -6.84
C PRO A 137 1.27 17.70 -5.50
N VAL A 138 1.91 18.84 -5.24
CA VAL A 138 1.71 19.59 -4.00
C VAL A 138 0.29 20.16 -3.92
N LYS A 139 -0.24 20.75 -4.99
CA LYS A 139 -1.64 21.24 -5.02
C LYS A 139 -2.64 20.13 -4.78
N ILE A 140 -2.44 18.96 -5.42
CA ILE A 140 -3.30 17.77 -5.22
C ILE A 140 -3.19 17.29 -3.78
N ALA A 141 -1.99 17.21 -3.22
CA ALA A 141 -1.77 16.79 -1.85
C ALA A 141 -2.47 17.71 -0.84
N ILE A 142 -2.36 19.04 -1.00
CA ILE A 142 -3.06 20.01 -0.14
C ILE A 142 -4.58 19.81 -0.23
N PHE A 143 -5.13 19.69 -1.43
CA PHE A 143 -6.55 19.41 -1.61
C PHE A 143 -6.97 18.11 -0.90
N CYS A 144 -6.20 17.04 -1.05
CA CYS A 144 -6.50 15.76 -0.40
C CYS A 144 -6.38 15.83 1.12
N VAL A 145 -5.48 16.63 1.68
CA VAL A 145 -5.40 16.87 3.13
C VAL A 145 -6.66 17.58 3.65
N LEU A 146 -7.19 18.55 2.92
CA LEU A 146 -8.45 19.21 3.30
C LEU A 146 -9.62 18.23 3.26
N ILE A 147 -9.70 17.40 2.24
CA ILE A 147 -10.71 16.35 2.14
C ILE A 147 -10.56 15.31 3.26
N ASN A 148 -9.32 14.90 3.57
CA ASN A 148 -9.04 14.01 4.70
C ASN A 148 -9.54 14.60 6.01
N PHE A 149 -9.28 15.88 6.27
CA PHE A 149 -9.76 16.57 7.46
C PHE A 149 -11.29 16.55 7.57
N LEU A 150 -11.99 16.85 6.48
CA LEU A 150 -13.46 16.80 6.45
C LEU A 150 -14.00 15.38 6.72
N PHE A 151 -13.44 14.37 6.05
CA PHE A 151 -13.84 12.98 6.30
C PHE A 151 -13.49 12.51 7.70
N ASN A 152 -12.38 12.94 8.27
CA ASN A 152 -12.03 12.63 9.65
C ASN A 152 -13.13 13.11 10.61
N ILE A 153 -13.56 14.39 10.50
CA ILE A 153 -14.61 14.97 11.37
C ILE A 153 -15.93 14.18 11.23
N ILE A 154 -16.29 13.80 10.01
CA ILE A 154 -17.54 13.08 9.77
C ILE A 154 -17.45 11.65 10.28
N LEU A 155 -16.42 10.91 9.86
CA LEU A 155 -16.33 9.47 10.13
C LEU A 155 -15.93 9.15 11.57
N MET A 156 -15.21 10.03 12.27
CA MET A 156 -14.89 9.82 13.68
C MET A 156 -16.13 9.79 14.58
N GLN A 157 -17.23 10.46 14.20
CA GLN A 157 -18.47 10.46 14.95
C GLN A 157 -19.17 9.09 14.92
N PHE A 158 -19.03 8.34 13.83
CA PHE A 158 -19.70 7.04 13.65
C PHE A 158 -18.78 5.85 13.96
N TYR A 159 -17.49 5.96 13.65
CA TYR A 159 -16.53 4.87 13.70
C TYR A 159 -15.34 5.14 14.63
N GLN A 160 -15.38 6.23 15.40
CA GLN A 160 -14.31 6.64 16.32
C GLN A 160 -12.93 6.63 15.60
N HIS A 161 -11.89 6.05 16.21
CA HIS A 161 -10.54 5.96 15.66
C HIS A 161 -10.46 5.19 14.30
N VAL A 162 -11.35 4.22 14.09
CA VAL A 162 -11.42 3.50 12.79
C VAL A 162 -11.88 4.45 11.68
N GLY A 163 -12.76 5.42 12.00
CA GLY A 163 -13.20 6.46 11.07
C GLY A 163 -12.05 7.30 10.53
N ILE A 164 -11.09 7.65 11.39
CA ILE A 164 -9.86 8.37 11.00
C ILE A 164 -9.02 7.53 10.03
N ALA A 165 -8.85 6.24 10.30
CA ALA A 165 -8.13 5.34 9.41
C ALA A 165 -8.81 5.19 8.04
N ILE A 166 -10.15 5.10 8.00
CA ILE A 166 -10.93 5.05 6.75
C ILE A 166 -10.78 6.36 5.97
N ALA A 167 -10.90 7.51 6.63
CA ALA A 167 -10.73 8.82 5.98
C ALA A 167 -9.36 8.97 5.32
N THR A 168 -8.32 8.48 5.99
CA THR A 168 -6.94 8.47 5.46
C THR A 168 -6.80 7.56 4.26
N ALA A 169 -7.43 6.38 4.26
CA ALA A 169 -7.46 5.50 3.09
C ALA A 169 -8.21 6.14 1.91
N ILE A 170 -9.39 6.73 2.13
CA ILE A 170 -10.19 7.40 1.09
C ILE A 170 -9.41 8.57 0.48
N SER A 171 -8.84 9.44 1.30
CA SER A 171 -8.09 10.61 0.81
C SER A 171 -6.86 10.21 0.00
N SER A 172 -6.22 9.10 0.35
CA SER A 172 -5.07 8.57 -0.40
C SER A 172 -5.47 7.97 -1.75
N TRP A 173 -6.61 7.29 -1.82
CA TRP A 173 -7.18 6.87 -3.09
C TRP A 173 -7.55 8.05 -3.97
N LEU A 174 -8.15 9.10 -3.40
CA LEU A 174 -8.44 10.34 -4.12
C LEU A 174 -7.15 10.97 -4.67
N ASN A 175 -6.10 11.07 -3.85
CA ASN A 175 -4.80 11.58 -4.28
C ASN A 175 -4.22 10.76 -5.44
N CYS A 176 -4.23 9.43 -5.33
CA CYS A 176 -3.78 8.53 -6.38
C CYS A 176 -4.56 8.75 -7.69
N ILE A 177 -5.89 8.81 -7.61
CA ILE A 177 -6.77 9.01 -8.78
C ILE A 177 -6.51 10.37 -9.43
N LEU A 178 -6.37 11.44 -8.65
CA LEU A 178 -6.10 12.78 -9.18
C LEU A 178 -4.74 12.87 -9.85
N LEU A 179 -3.69 12.27 -9.26
CA LEU A 179 -2.37 12.21 -9.89
C LEU A 179 -2.42 11.44 -11.20
N PHE A 180 -3.08 10.28 -11.25
CA PHE A 180 -3.27 9.53 -12.48
C PHE A 180 -4.04 10.31 -13.53
N TYR A 181 -5.14 10.95 -13.14
CA TYR A 181 -5.96 11.75 -14.05
C TYR A 181 -5.13 12.84 -14.74
N VAL A 182 -4.33 13.59 -13.97
CA VAL A 182 -3.48 14.64 -14.54
C VAL A 182 -2.42 14.06 -15.48
N LEU A 183 -1.73 12.97 -15.08
CA LEU A 183 -0.71 12.32 -15.92
C LEU A 183 -1.27 11.76 -17.23
N LEU A 184 -2.48 11.21 -17.20
CA LEU A 184 -3.15 10.70 -18.41
C LEU A 184 -3.60 11.84 -19.32
N LYS A 185 -4.17 12.93 -18.74
CA LYS A 185 -4.60 14.10 -19.49
C LYS A 185 -3.43 14.81 -20.17
N SER A 186 -2.30 14.93 -19.50
CA SER A 186 -1.07 15.53 -20.06
C SER A 186 -0.31 14.59 -21.00
N LYS A 187 -0.78 13.34 -21.19
CA LYS A 187 -0.11 12.28 -21.96
C LYS A 187 1.31 11.99 -21.49
N GLU A 188 1.58 12.23 -20.20
CA GLU A 188 2.86 11.95 -19.56
C GLU A 188 3.00 10.49 -19.09
N VAL A 189 1.88 9.78 -19.00
CA VAL A 189 1.80 8.33 -18.84
C VAL A 189 0.93 7.76 -19.96
N VAL A 190 1.43 6.73 -20.60
CA VAL A 190 0.70 5.96 -21.63
C VAL A 190 0.84 4.48 -21.28
N PHE A 191 -0.29 3.84 -21.01
CA PHE A 191 -0.29 2.42 -20.70
C PHE A 191 -0.02 1.57 -21.94
N ASP A 192 1.03 0.77 -21.89
CA ASP A 192 1.34 -0.20 -22.94
C ASP A 192 0.37 -1.41 -22.90
N LYS A 193 0.39 -2.23 -23.95
CA LYS A 193 -0.46 -3.43 -24.05
C LYS A 193 -0.16 -4.41 -22.91
N LEU A 194 1.11 -4.52 -22.53
CA LEU A 194 1.58 -5.46 -21.53
C LEU A 194 1.03 -5.15 -20.13
N ILE A 195 1.06 -3.87 -19.68
CA ILE A 195 0.48 -3.52 -18.37
C ILE A 195 -1.03 -3.76 -18.33
N ARG A 196 -1.74 -3.52 -19.46
CA ARG A 196 -3.19 -3.76 -19.53
C ARG A 196 -3.56 -5.23 -19.44
N GLU A 197 -2.78 -6.10 -20.07
CA GLU A 197 -2.96 -7.55 -19.98
C GLU A 197 -2.58 -8.08 -18.59
N ASN A 198 -1.44 -7.63 -18.06
CA ASN A 198 -0.96 -8.06 -16.75
C ASN A 198 -1.85 -7.56 -15.62
N PHE A 199 -2.45 -6.37 -15.74
CA PHE A 199 -3.38 -5.86 -14.73
C PHE A 199 -4.56 -6.81 -14.48
N LYS A 200 -5.16 -7.36 -15.54
CA LYS A 200 -6.22 -8.37 -15.42
C LYS A 200 -5.73 -9.62 -14.70
N LYS A 201 -4.53 -10.11 -15.07
CA LYS A 201 -3.92 -11.27 -14.42
C LYS A 201 -3.60 -11.00 -12.95
N ILE A 202 -3.07 -9.82 -12.62
CA ILE A 202 -2.79 -9.40 -11.24
C ILE A 202 -4.07 -9.45 -10.41
N LEU A 203 -5.21 -8.94 -10.92
CA LEU A 203 -6.47 -9.02 -10.21
C LEU A 203 -6.90 -10.47 -9.94
N ILE A 204 -6.83 -11.34 -10.95
CA ILE A 204 -7.18 -12.76 -10.82
C ILE A 204 -6.30 -13.45 -9.78
N VAL A 205 -4.98 -13.27 -9.88
CA VAL A 205 -4.00 -13.84 -8.93
C VAL A 205 -4.29 -13.39 -7.50
N ASN A 206 -4.62 -12.10 -7.31
CA ASN A 206 -4.92 -11.57 -5.99
C ASN A 206 -6.25 -12.08 -5.42
N ILE A 207 -7.24 -12.42 -6.25
CA ILE A 207 -8.46 -13.10 -5.80
C ILE A 207 -8.11 -14.49 -5.28
N PHE A 208 -7.37 -15.30 -6.04
CA PHE A 208 -6.93 -16.64 -5.58
C PHE A 208 -6.06 -16.54 -4.33
N PHE A 209 -5.16 -15.58 -4.27
CA PHE A 209 -4.35 -15.32 -3.08
C PHE A 209 -5.20 -14.96 -1.87
N GLY A 210 -6.18 -14.07 -2.01
CA GLY A 210 -7.08 -13.68 -0.94
C GLY A 210 -7.91 -14.86 -0.40
N ILE A 211 -8.42 -15.71 -1.29
CA ILE A 211 -9.12 -16.94 -0.94
C ILE A 211 -8.19 -17.85 -0.13
N PHE A 212 -6.96 -18.06 -0.59
CA PHE A 212 -5.98 -18.89 0.11
C PHE A 212 -5.69 -18.35 1.52
N VAL A 213 -5.37 -17.04 1.65
CA VAL A 213 -5.12 -16.42 2.96
C VAL A 213 -6.31 -16.58 3.89
N TYR A 214 -7.54 -16.38 3.37
CA TYR A 214 -8.76 -16.49 4.16
C TYR A 214 -9.00 -17.91 4.70
N TYR A 215 -8.84 -18.94 3.88
CA TYR A 215 -9.05 -20.33 4.31
C TYR A 215 -7.95 -20.84 5.25
N PHE A 216 -6.71 -20.37 5.08
CA PHE A 216 -5.58 -20.80 5.88
C PHE A 216 -5.26 -19.89 7.08
N LYS A 217 -6.01 -18.81 7.31
CA LYS A 217 -5.75 -17.88 8.42
C LYS A 217 -5.72 -18.54 9.79
N ASP A 218 -6.55 -19.55 10.01
CA ASP A 218 -6.66 -20.25 11.30
C ASP A 218 -5.42 -21.11 11.61
N PHE A 219 -4.60 -21.41 10.59
CA PHE A 219 -3.32 -22.07 10.77
C PHE A 219 -2.35 -21.28 11.66
N ILE A 220 -2.52 -19.96 11.76
CA ILE A 220 -1.70 -19.09 12.62
C ILE A 220 -1.90 -19.41 14.10
N ASN A 221 -3.02 -20.02 14.49
CA ASN A 221 -3.38 -20.28 15.87
C ASN A 221 -3.00 -21.69 16.36
N ILE A 222 -2.30 -22.51 15.55
CA ILE A 222 -1.98 -23.92 15.89
C ILE A 222 -1.18 -24.03 17.19
N TYR A 223 -0.22 -23.14 17.41
CA TYR A 223 0.59 -23.14 18.63
C TYR A 223 0.41 -21.80 19.36
N SER A 224 -0.48 -21.76 20.35
CA SER A 224 -0.82 -20.53 21.09
C SER A 224 0.39 -19.85 21.74
N ASN A 225 1.41 -20.62 22.15
CA ASN A 225 2.58 -20.12 22.83
C ASN A 225 3.63 -19.46 21.90
N TYR A 226 3.56 -19.67 20.58
CA TYR A 226 4.56 -19.22 19.62
C TYR A 226 3.96 -18.31 18.54
N LYS A 227 3.17 -17.30 18.94
CA LYS A 227 2.43 -16.40 18.03
C LYS A 227 3.29 -15.82 16.91
N PHE A 228 4.49 -15.33 17.25
CA PHE A 228 5.40 -14.72 16.28
C PHE A 228 5.97 -15.75 15.29
N LEU A 229 6.33 -16.95 15.77
CA LEU A 229 6.84 -18.02 14.91
C LEU A 229 5.78 -18.48 13.92
N ASN A 230 4.55 -18.71 14.41
CA ASN A 230 3.42 -19.11 13.57
C ASN A 230 3.11 -18.07 12.49
N LEU A 231 3.10 -16.79 12.87
CA LEU A 231 2.92 -15.69 11.91
C LEU A 231 4.04 -15.69 10.86
N SER A 232 5.30 -15.87 11.28
CA SER A 232 6.44 -15.90 10.35
C SER A 232 6.36 -17.05 9.36
N ILE A 233 6.03 -18.26 9.82
CA ILE A 233 5.83 -19.44 8.97
C ILE A 233 4.69 -19.17 7.99
N PHE A 234 3.57 -18.66 8.50
CA PHE A 234 2.40 -18.34 7.66
C PHE A 234 2.73 -17.31 6.57
N VAL A 235 3.47 -16.25 6.91
CA VAL A 235 3.91 -15.23 5.94
C VAL A 235 4.80 -15.85 4.86
N VAL A 236 5.76 -16.70 5.24
CA VAL A 236 6.64 -17.39 4.26
C VAL A 236 5.83 -18.29 3.33
N LEU A 237 4.87 -19.06 3.85
CA LEU A 237 3.98 -19.89 3.04
C LEU A 237 3.15 -19.06 2.07
N ASN A 238 2.60 -17.92 2.53
CA ASN A 238 1.83 -17.03 1.68
C ASN A 238 2.68 -16.40 0.56
N ILE A 239 3.90 -15.96 0.88
CA ILE A 239 4.82 -15.43 -0.13
C ILE A 239 5.15 -16.50 -1.16
N SER A 240 5.46 -17.73 -0.72
CA SER A 240 5.78 -18.85 -1.61
C SER A 240 4.60 -19.17 -2.53
N PHE A 241 3.40 -19.26 -1.98
CA PHE A 241 2.18 -19.49 -2.77
C PHE A 241 1.92 -18.37 -3.78
N TYR A 242 2.07 -17.11 -3.37
CA TYR A 242 1.90 -15.97 -4.26
C TYR A 242 2.90 -15.98 -5.42
N VAL A 243 4.17 -16.29 -5.15
CA VAL A 243 5.21 -16.41 -6.19
C VAL A 243 4.87 -17.54 -7.16
N LEU A 244 4.39 -18.68 -6.68
CA LEU A 244 3.92 -19.77 -7.54
C LEU A 244 2.77 -19.33 -8.46
N LEU A 245 1.80 -18.58 -7.93
CA LEU A 245 0.71 -18.01 -8.75
C LEU A 245 1.25 -17.05 -9.82
N LEU A 246 2.20 -16.17 -9.48
CA LEU A 246 2.79 -15.24 -10.46
C LEU A 246 3.51 -15.98 -11.59
N ILE A 247 4.20 -17.07 -11.28
CA ILE A 247 4.87 -17.93 -12.27
C ILE A 247 3.84 -18.63 -13.15
N PHE A 248 2.81 -19.23 -12.55
CA PHE A 248 1.73 -19.94 -13.26
C PHE A 248 1.01 -19.05 -14.27
N PHE A 249 0.67 -17.82 -13.87
CA PHE A 249 0.01 -16.84 -14.74
C PHE A 249 0.98 -16.11 -15.69
N LYS A 250 2.27 -16.47 -15.66
CA LYS A 250 3.32 -15.86 -16.50
C LYS A 250 3.37 -14.33 -16.38
N ILE A 251 3.11 -13.79 -15.18
CA ILE A 251 3.25 -12.36 -14.87
C ILE A 251 4.73 -12.05 -14.63
N PHE A 252 5.42 -12.95 -13.91
CA PHE A 252 6.82 -12.83 -13.55
C PHE A 252 7.67 -13.55 -14.59
N VAL A 253 8.13 -12.81 -15.58
CA VAL A 253 9.18 -13.31 -16.48
C VAL A 253 10.50 -12.74 -15.97
N PHE A 254 11.36 -13.58 -15.43
CA PHE A 254 12.69 -13.22 -14.88
C PHE A 254 13.55 -12.41 -15.88
N SER A 255 13.24 -12.46 -17.18
CA SER A 255 13.90 -11.67 -18.20
C SER A 255 13.70 -10.16 -18.08
N ASN A 256 12.66 -9.71 -17.39
CA ASN A 256 12.35 -8.28 -17.24
C ASN A 256 13.13 -7.61 -16.09
N PHE A 257 13.82 -8.38 -15.24
CA PHE A 257 14.69 -7.84 -14.17
C PHE A 257 15.97 -7.16 -14.69
N ARG A 258 16.24 -7.20 -16.01
CA ARG A 258 17.35 -6.44 -16.63
C ARG A 258 17.17 -4.91 -16.57
N LEU A 259 16.04 -4.41 -16.03
CA LEU A 259 15.78 -2.97 -15.89
C LEU A 259 16.68 -2.29 -14.85
N PHE A 260 17.23 -3.03 -13.88
CA PHE A 260 18.15 -2.51 -12.86
C PHE A 260 19.63 -2.84 -13.12
N LYS A 261 19.99 -3.41 -14.27
CA LYS A 261 21.38 -3.40 -14.67
C LYS A 261 21.77 -1.97 -15.04
N LEU A 262 22.21 -1.25 -14.04
CA LEU A 262 22.99 -0.04 -14.17
C LEU A 262 24.20 -0.35 -15.06
N ARG A 263 24.15 0.09 -16.30
CA ARG A 263 25.32 0.40 -17.12
C ARG A 263 25.35 1.88 -17.40
#